data_438403b8356c63c2d2aa7234514b2689
#
_entry.id   438403b8356c63c2d2aa7234514b2689
#
_cell.length_a   1.000
_cell.length_b   1.000
_cell.length_c   1.000
_cell.angle_alpha   90.00
_cell.angle_beta   90.00
_cell.angle_gamma   90.00
#
_symmetry.space_group_name_H-M   'P 1'
#
loop_
_entity.id
_entity.type
_entity.pdbx_description
1 polymer ?
#
loop_
_entity_poly.entity_id
_entity_poly.type
_entity_poly.pdbx_seq_one_letter_code
_entity_poly.pdbx_strand_id
1 'polypeptide(L)'
;STLLASSAASDVYKRQIPGVGAGKAKRYGEEFCKLIKRHCEENEIERPEDLRVRTVANKSKMKVAIIQAIDRKVALDDIAMSKGIEFEELLDEIEAIVYSGTKLNIDYFLEDIMDEDHLLDIYDYFKESTTDKIDDALDELGDDFTEEEVRLVRIKFISEMAN
;
A
#
# COMPACT_ATOMS: atom_id res chain seq x y z
N SER A 1 -24.23 -5.28 12.81
CA SER A 1 -23.76 -5.45 14.20
C SER A 1 -22.69 -4.43 14.62
N THR A 2 -21.98 -3.81 13.67
CA THR A 2 -20.88 -2.87 13.92
C THR A 2 -21.33 -1.45 14.29
N LEU A 3 -22.57 -1.08 14.03
CA LEU A 3 -23.12 0.25 14.36
C LEU A 3 -23.40 0.45 15.85
N LEU A 4 -23.58 -0.60 16.61
CA LEU A 4 -23.88 -0.54 18.06
C LEU A 4 -22.62 -0.29 18.91
N ALA A 5 -21.44 -0.77 18.48
CA ALA A 5 -20.19 -0.56 19.18
C ALA A 5 -19.69 0.90 19.12
N SER A 6 -19.90 1.56 17.98
CA SER A 6 -19.58 2.98 17.78
C SER A 6 -20.44 3.91 18.63
N SER A 7 -21.72 3.55 18.87
CA SER A 7 -22.63 4.31 19.72
C SER A 7 -22.25 4.23 21.21
N ALA A 8 -21.81 3.06 21.69
CA ALA A 8 -21.43 2.86 23.08
C ALA A 8 -20.13 3.60 23.44
N ALA A 9 -19.14 3.60 22.56
CA ALA A 9 -17.90 4.36 22.74
C ALA A 9 -18.15 5.86 22.80
N SER A 10 -19.04 6.37 21.95
CA SER A 10 -19.46 7.78 21.94
C SER A 10 -20.14 8.20 23.25
N ASP A 11 -20.92 7.32 23.89
CA ASP A 11 -21.59 7.63 25.15
C ASP A 11 -20.65 7.65 26.36
N VAL A 12 -19.59 6.84 26.35
CA VAL A 12 -18.55 6.85 27.40
C VAL A 12 -17.77 8.17 27.38
N TYR A 13 -17.36 8.65 26.20
CA TYR A 13 -16.67 9.93 26.06
C TYR A 13 -17.51 11.15 26.45
N LYS A 14 -18.81 11.15 26.16
CA LYS A 14 -19.73 12.23 26.52
C LYS A 14 -19.87 12.40 28.04
N ARG A 15 -19.69 11.34 28.83
CA ARG A 15 -19.78 11.36 30.29
C ARG A 15 -18.50 11.88 30.97
N GLN A 16 -17.40 11.97 30.25
CA GLN A 16 -16.10 12.43 30.76
C GLN A 16 -15.92 13.96 30.68
N ILE A 17 -16.85 14.66 30.05
CA ILE A 17 -16.79 16.12 29.94
C ILE A 17 -17.28 16.74 31.27
N PRO A 18 -16.47 17.55 31.98
CA PRO A 18 -16.87 18.20 33.22
C PRO A 18 -18.16 18.99 33.02
N GLY A 19 -19.15 18.77 33.88
CA GLY A 19 -20.45 19.46 33.82
C GLY A 19 -21.51 18.81 32.92
N VAL A 20 -21.18 17.72 32.24
CA VAL A 20 -22.14 16.95 31.43
C VAL A 20 -22.49 15.67 32.18
N GLY A 21 -23.55 15.70 32.98
CA GLY A 21 -24.11 14.50 33.62
C GLY A 21 -24.89 13.63 32.63
N ALA A 22 -25.16 12.37 33.04
CA ALA A 22 -25.86 11.37 32.22
C ALA A 22 -27.20 11.86 31.61
N GLY A 23 -27.95 12.71 32.32
CA GLY A 23 -29.20 13.29 31.83
C GLY A 23 -28.99 14.26 30.67
N LYS A 24 -27.97 15.12 30.74
CA LYS A 24 -27.63 16.05 29.65
C LYS A 24 -27.05 15.30 28.46
N ALA A 25 -26.19 14.31 28.69
CA ALA A 25 -25.62 13.48 27.64
C ALA A 25 -26.71 12.73 26.85
N LYS A 26 -27.74 12.21 27.54
CA LYS A 26 -28.86 11.52 26.90
C LYS A 26 -29.80 12.50 26.13
N ARG A 27 -30.00 13.71 26.65
CA ARG A 27 -30.95 14.69 26.08
C ARG A 27 -30.40 15.44 24.88
N TYR A 28 -29.11 15.77 24.90
CA TYR A 28 -28.48 16.59 23.86
C TYR A 28 -27.43 15.84 23.04
N GLY A 29 -26.97 14.70 23.54
CA GLY A 29 -25.84 13.98 22.94
C GLY A 29 -26.11 13.48 21.51
N GLU A 30 -27.32 13.05 21.21
CA GLU A 30 -27.68 12.59 19.85
C GLU A 30 -27.68 13.75 18.85
N GLU A 31 -28.26 14.91 19.23
CA GLU A 31 -28.31 16.08 18.35
C GLU A 31 -26.90 16.65 18.11
N PHE A 32 -26.07 16.67 19.15
CA PHE A 32 -24.66 17.09 19.04
C PHE A 32 -23.87 16.15 18.11
N CYS A 33 -24.06 14.86 18.23
CA CYS A 33 -23.41 13.91 17.35
C CYS A 33 -23.86 14.02 15.89
N LYS A 34 -25.15 14.27 15.66
CA LYS A 34 -25.68 14.52 14.31
C LYS A 34 -25.11 15.81 13.72
N LEU A 35 -25.00 16.87 14.52
CA LEU A 35 -24.41 18.14 14.08
C LEU A 35 -22.93 17.97 13.71
N ILE A 36 -22.14 17.31 14.57
CA ILE A 36 -20.72 17.05 14.31
C ILE A 36 -20.57 16.18 13.06
N LYS A 37 -21.37 15.11 12.94
CA LYS A 37 -21.32 14.22 11.78
C LYS A 37 -21.61 14.97 10.49
N ARG A 38 -22.63 15.79 10.46
CA ARG A 38 -22.97 16.63 9.32
C ARG A 38 -21.84 17.61 8.99
N HIS A 39 -21.28 18.27 10.00
CA HIS A 39 -20.15 19.18 9.83
C HIS A 39 -18.90 18.48 9.25
N CYS A 40 -18.62 17.26 9.70
CA CYS A 40 -17.53 16.47 9.15
C CYS A 40 -17.80 16.04 7.70
N GLU A 41 -19.05 15.67 7.39
CA GLU A 41 -19.45 15.30 6.03
C GLU A 41 -19.41 16.52 5.08
N GLU A 42 -19.90 17.70 5.52
CA GLU A 42 -19.90 18.93 4.72
C GLU A 42 -18.50 19.51 4.47
N ASN A 43 -17.53 19.23 5.34
CA ASN A 43 -16.15 19.74 5.25
C ASN A 43 -15.13 18.64 4.91
N GLU A 44 -15.57 17.45 4.52
CA GLU A 44 -14.72 16.29 4.18
C GLU A 44 -13.68 15.98 5.29
N ILE A 45 -14.04 16.22 6.55
CA ILE A 45 -13.16 15.96 7.69
C ILE A 45 -13.21 14.49 8.04
N GLU A 46 -12.17 13.75 7.65
CA GLU A 46 -11.98 12.35 8.03
C GLU A 46 -11.36 12.24 9.42
N ARG A 47 -11.87 11.30 10.23
CA ARG A 47 -11.31 11.08 11.57
C ARG A 47 -9.97 10.37 11.44
N PRO A 48 -8.92 10.78 12.21
CA PRO A 48 -7.63 10.10 12.21
C PRO A 48 -7.72 8.59 12.52
N GLU A 49 -8.70 8.19 13.32
CA GLU A 49 -8.95 6.77 13.68
C GLU A 49 -9.58 5.99 12.53
N ASP A 50 -10.46 6.60 11.76
CA ASP A 50 -11.08 5.96 10.57
C ASP A 50 -10.05 5.80 9.44
N LEU A 51 -9.13 6.76 9.29
CA LEU A 51 -8.00 6.70 8.35
C LEU A 51 -7.05 5.54 8.69
N ARG A 52 -6.70 5.35 9.97
CA ARG A 52 -5.79 4.28 10.38
C ARG A 52 -6.37 2.88 10.15
N VAL A 53 -7.62 2.67 10.47
CA VAL A 53 -8.26 1.34 10.35
C VAL A 53 -8.52 0.97 8.89
N ARG A 54 -8.95 1.91 8.05
CA ARG A 54 -9.22 1.65 6.63
C ARG A 54 -7.95 1.47 5.83
N THR A 55 -6.93 2.32 6.05
CA THR A 55 -5.66 2.22 5.31
C THR A 55 -4.91 0.92 5.61
N VAL A 56 -4.82 0.51 6.88
CA VAL A 56 -4.11 -0.73 7.24
C VAL A 56 -4.84 -1.97 6.73
N ALA A 57 -6.15 -2.04 6.88
CA ALA A 57 -6.93 -3.18 6.40
C ALA A 57 -6.96 -3.28 4.86
N ASN A 58 -7.03 -2.14 4.15
CA ASN A 58 -7.01 -2.12 2.69
C ASN A 58 -5.61 -2.41 2.13
N LYS A 59 -4.55 -1.85 2.72
CA LYS A 59 -3.17 -2.15 2.33
C LYS A 59 -2.83 -3.62 2.56
N SER A 60 -3.24 -4.22 3.68
CA SER A 60 -3.02 -5.64 3.94
C SER A 60 -3.76 -6.53 2.93
N LYS A 61 -5.01 -6.19 2.58
CA LYS A 61 -5.77 -6.92 1.56
C LYS A 61 -5.17 -6.75 0.17
N MET A 62 -4.71 -5.55 -0.18
CA MET A 62 -4.03 -5.27 -1.44
C MET A 62 -2.75 -6.09 -1.55
N LYS A 63 -1.89 -6.05 -0.53
CA LYS A 63 -0.66 -6.85 -0.46
C LYS A 63 -0.93 -8.34 -0.71
N VAL A 64 -1.88 -8.93 0.01
CA VAL A 64 -2.24 -10.36 -0.16
C VAL A 64 -2.76 -10.64 -1.56
N ALA A 65 -3.59 -9.76 -2.11
CA ALA A 65 -4.15 -9.94 -3.45
C ALA A 65 -3.07 -9.85 -4.55
N ILE A 66 -2.07 -8.96 -4.39
CA ILE A 66 -0.92 -8.86 -5.31
C ILE A 66 -0.08 -10.13 -5.23
N ILE A 67 0.30 -10.59 -4.04
CA ILE A 67 1.06 -11.82 -3.85
C ILE A 67 0.37 -13.01 -4.52
N GLN A 68 -0.94 -13.19 -4.27
CA GLN A 68 -1.71 -14.29 -4.85
C GLN A 68 -1.82 -14.20 -6.38
N ALA A 69 -1.86 -13.01 -6.95
CA ALA A 69 -1.89 -12.82 -8.40
C ALA A 69 -0.53 -13.18 -9.03
N ILE A 70 0.57 -12.75 -8.41
CA ILE A 70 1.93 -13.10 -8.84
C ILE A 70 2.17 -14.62 -8.72
N ASP A 71 1.73 -15.25 -7.63
CA ASP A 71 1.83 -16.71 -7.46
C ASP A 71 1.09 -17.48 -8.57
N ARG A 72 0.03 -16.89 -9.13
CA ARG A 72 -0.72 -17.43 -10.27
C ARG A 72 -0.13 -17.06 -11.63
N LYS A 73 1.00 -16.34 -11.64
CA LYS A 73 1.66 -15.82 -12.84
C LYS A 73 0.76 -14.91 -13.69
N VAL A 74 -0.06 -14.08 -13.05
CA VAL A 74 -0.83 -13.05 -13.74
C VAL A 74 0.13 -11.94 -14.14
N ALA A 75 0.04 -11.43 -15.38
CA ALA A 75 0.86 -10.33 -15.86
C ALA A 75 0.69 -9.09 -14.95
N LEU A 76 1.77 -8.37 -14.68
CA LEU A 76 1.73 -7.24 -13.75
C LEU A 76 0.80 -6.13 -14.24
N ASP A 77 0.73 -5.89 -15.56
CA ASP A 77 -0.21 -4.96 -16.18
C ASP A 77 -1.68 -5.32 -15.87
N ASP A 78 -2.01 -6.61 -15.97
CA ASP A 78 -3.35 -7.11 -15.65
C ASP A 78 -3.67 -6.97 -14.16
N ILE A 79 -2.66 -7.11 -13.30
CA ILE A 79 -2.82 -6.89 -11.85
C ILE A 79 -3.13 -5.42 -11.60
N ALA A 80 -2.37 -4.47 -12.16
CA ALA A 80 -2.60 -3.04 -12.03
C ALA A 80 -4.01 -2.67 -12.52
N MET A 81 -4.38 -3.12 -13.72
CA MET A 81 -5.70 -2.89 -14.30
C MET A 81 -6.83 -3.45 -13.42
N SER A 82 -6.68 -4.66 -12.89
CA SER A 82 -7.69 -5.31 -12.03
C SER A 82 -7.88 -4.61 -10.69
N LYS A 83 -6.86 -3.88 -10.22
CA LYS A 83 -6.88 -3.10 -8.97
C LYS A 83 -7.27 -1.65 -9.20
N GLY A 84 -7.30 -1.19 -10.45
CA GLY A 84 -7.59 0.20 -10.80
C GLY A 84 -6.50 1.16 -10.33
N ILE A 85 -5.25 0.72 -10.36
CA ILE A 85 -4.07 1.52 -10.02
C ILE A 85 -3.14 1.62 -11.23
N GLU A 86 -2.30 2.65 -11.25
CA GLU A 86 -1.26 2.80 -12.27
C GLU A 86 -0.16 1.76 -12.09
N PHE A 87 0.56 1.45 -13.16
CA PHE A 87 1.63 0.44 -13.12
C PHE A 87 2.75 0.82 -12.14
N GLU A 88 3.11 2.10 -12.08
CA GLU A 88 4.08 2.62 -11.11
C GLU A 88 3.64 2.42 -9.67
N GLU A 89 2.35 2.66 -9.35
CA GLU A 89 1.80 2.39 -8.01
C GLU A 89 1.86 0.90 -7.67
N LEU A 90 1.65 0.02 -8.66
CA LEU A 90 1.81 -1.41 -8.47
C LEU A 90 3.27 -1.77 -8.14
N LEU A 91 4.24 -1.19 -8.86
CA LEU A 91 5.66 -1.41 -8.58
C LEU A 91 6.03 -0.95 -7.16
N ASP A 92 5.54 0.21 -6.71
CA ASP A 92 5.75 0.70 -5.34
C ASP A 92 5.22 -0.30 -4.29
N GLU A 93 4.03 -0.87 -4.51
CA GLU A 93 3.45 -1.87 -3.60
C GLU A 93 4.25 -3.19 -3.64
N ILE A 94 4.72 -3.64 -4.80
CA ILE A 94 5.57 -4.84 -4.95
C ILE A 94 6.92 -4.62 -4.27
N GLU A 95 7.55 -3.47 -4.45
CA GLU A 95 8.78 -3.08 -3.76
C GLU A 95 8.60 -3.12 -2.24
N ALA A 96 7.54 -2.52 -1.72
CA ALA A 96 7.23 -2.58 -0.29
C ALA A 96 7.02 -4.02 0.22
N ILE A 97 6.50 -4.91 -0.62
CA ILE A 97 6.32 -6.33 -0.30
C ILE A 97 7.68 -7.02 -0.18
N VAL A 98 8.57 -6.88 -1.16
CA VAL A 98 9.89 -7.55 -1.13
C VAL A 98 10.79 -6.95 -0.07
N TYR A 99 10.78 -5.63 0.16
CA TYR A 99 11.50 -5.00 1.27
C TYR A 99 11.01 -5.44 2.65
N SER A 100 9.76 -5.91 2.76
CA SER A 100 9.26 -6.53 4.01
C SER A 100 9.75 -7.96 4.22
N GLY A 101 10.61 -8.50 3.34
CA GLY A 101 11.15 -9.86 3.38
C GLY A 101 10.23 -10.91 2.76
N THR A 102 9.21 -10.51 2.00
CA THR A 102 8.35 -11.46 1.28
C THR A 102 8.97 -11.79 -0.08
N LYS A 103 9.17 -13.07 -0.36
CA LYS A 103 9.67 -13.53 -1.68
C LYS A 103 8.54 -13.49 -2.71
N LEU A 104 8.85 -12.92 -3.87
CA LEU A 104 7.98 -12.89 -5.04
C LEU A 104 8.76 -13.40 -6.25
N ASN A 105 8.14 -14.22 -7.08
CA ASN A 105 8.73 -14.64 -8.34
C ASN A 105 8.03 -13.93 -9.49
N ILE A 106 8.74 -13.01 -10.12
CA ILE A 106 8.28 -12.25 -11.29
C ILE A 106 9.06 -12.60 -12.56
N ASP A 107 9.84 -13.70 -12.56
CA ASP A 107 10.66 -14.12 -13.70
C ASP A 107 9.82 -14.28 -14.98
N TYR A 108 8.63 -14.87 -14.85
CA TYR A 108 7.70 -15.06 -15.97
C TYR A 108 7.32 -13.76 -16.68
N PHE A 109 7.29 -12.64 -15.94
CA PHE A 109 6.98 -11.32 -16.50
C PHE A 109 8.23 -10.68 -17.09
N LEU A 110 9.36 -10.79 -16.42
CA LEU A 110 10.64 -10.28 -16.91
C LEU A 110 11.05 -10.94 -18.24
N GLU A 111 10.90 -12.25 -18.37
CA GLU A 111 11.18 -13.00 -19.59
C GLU A 111 10.28 -12.60 -20.78
N ASP A 112 9.10 -12.04 -20.50
CA ASP A 112 8.14 -11.60 -21.53
C ASP A 112 8.40 -10.17 -22.01
N ILE A 113 8.96 -9.30 -21.14
CA ILE A 113 9.11 -7.86 -21.43
C ILE A 113 10.54 -7.42 -21.78
N MET A 114 11.56 -8.16 -21.39
CA MET A 114 12.95 -7.82 -21.69
C MET A 114 13.76 -9.03 -22.15
N ASP A 115 14.82 -8.76 -22.89
CA ASP A 115 15.74 -9.81 -23.29
C ASP A 115 16.69 -10.22 -22.14
N GLU A 116 17.30 -11.40 -22.31
CA GLU A 116 18.15 -12.02 -21.30
C GLU A 116 19.42 -11.18 -21.03
N ASP A 117 19.98 -10.51 -22.05
CA ASP A 117 21.19 -9.71 -21.92
C ASP A 117 20.91 -8.47 -21.04
N HIS A 118 19.80 -7.74 -21.28
CA HIS A 118 19.36 -6.62 -20.45
C HIS A 118 19.10 -7.05 -19.00
N LEU A 119 18.43 -8.16 -18.81
CA LEU A 119 18.16 -8.69 -17.47
C LEU A 119 19.46 -8.98 -16.71
N LEU A 120 20.43 -9.63 -17.38
CA LEU A 120 21.72 -9.97 -16.77
C LEU A 120 22.54 -8.72 -16.43
N ASP A 121 22.63 -7.74 -17.32
CA ASP A 121 23.38 -6.53 -17.12
C ASP A 121 22.87 -5.75 -15.89
N ILE A 122 21.54 -5.58 -15.76
CA ILE A 122 20.95 -4.91 -14.60
C ILE A 122 21.14 -5.74 -13.33
N TYR A 123 20.96 -7.07 -13.42
CA TYR A 123 21.10 -7.94 -12.28
C TYR A 123 22.54 -7.98 -11.73
N ASP A 124 23.56 -8.07 -12.61
CA ASP A 124 24.96 -8.04 -12.23
C ASP A 124 25.37 -6.67 -11.66
N TYR A 125 24.77 -5.56 -12.16
CA TYR A 125 24.95 -4.25 -11.53
C TYR A 125 24.53 -4.30 -10.05
N PHE A 126 23.31 -4.76 -9.73
CA PHE A 126 22.85 -4.81 -8.33
C PHE A 126 23.64 -5.79 -7.46
N LYS A 127 24.23 -6.81 -8.05
CA LYS A 127 25.08 -7.78 -7.34
C LYS A 127 26.43 -7.20 -6.95
N GLU A 128 27.00 -6.30 -7.76
CA GLU A 128 28.30 -5.68 -7.56
C GLU A 128 28.19 -4.32 -6.85
N SER A 129 27.07 -3.64 -6.98
CA SER A 129 26.83 -2.31 -6.42
C SER A 129 26.70 -2.34 -4.90
N THR A 130 27.10 -1.23 -4.28
CA THR A 130 26.92 -0.98 -2.84
C THR A 130 25.62 -0.23 -2.53
N THR A 131 24.88 0.18 -3.55
CA THR A 131 23.63 0.92 -3.47
C THR A 131 22.55 0.21 -4.27
N ASP A 132 21.29 0.34 -3.84
CA ASP A 132 20.12 -0.16 -4.55
C ASP A 132 19.25 0.97 -5.15
N LYS A 133 19.83 2.17 -5.29
CA LYS A 133 19.12 3.33 -5.86
C LYS A 133 19.00 3.20 -7.37
N ILE A 134 17.82 3.54 -7.85
CA ILE A 134 17.50 3.52 -9.28
C ILE A 134 18.34 4.56 -10.05
N ASP A 135 18.44 5.79 -9.51
CA ASP A 135 19.20 6.87 -10.16
C ASP A 135 20.67 6.48 -10.36
N ASP A 136 21.31 5.88 -9.34
CA ASP A 136 22.71 5.43 -9.41
C ASP A 136 22.86 4.30 -10.46
N ALA A 137 21.86 3.42 -10.57
CA ALA A 137 21.84 2.35 -11.56
C ALA A 137 21.71 2.87 -12.98
N LEU A 138 20.79 3.80 -13.23
CA LEU A 138 20.60 4.41 -14.55
C LEU A 138 21.82 5.22 -14.99
N ASP A 139 22.47 5.93 -14.07
CA ASP A 139 23.69 6.68 -14.36
C ASP A 139 24.85 5.76 -14.80
N GLU A 140 24.93 4.54 -14.26
CA GLU A 140 26.00 3.58 -14.58
C GLU A 140 25.66 2.70 -15.79
N LEU A 141 24.42 2.24 -15.91
CA LEU A 141 23.97 1.38 -17.00
C LEU A 141 23.80 2.15 -18.33
N GLY A 142 23.40 3.42 -18.24
CA GLY A 142 23.23 4.31 -19.40
C GLY A 142 21.82 4.35 -20.00
N ASP A 143 21.70 5.09 -21.10
CA ASP A 143 20.39 5.44 -21.71
C ASP A 143 19.69 4.27 -22.41
N ASP A 144 20.34 3.12 -22.56
CA ASP A 144 19.74 1.94 -23.20
C ASP A 144 18.75 1.21 -22.26
N PHE A 145 18.76 1.54 -20.95
CA PHE A 145 17.94 0.92 -19.92
C PHE A 145 16.86 1.89 -19.41
N THR A 146 15.65 1.41 -19.29
CA THR A 146 14.54 2.20 -18.74
C THR A 146 14.47 2.08 -17.22
N GLU A 147 13.92 3.11 -16.56
CA GLU A 147 13.68 3.09 -15.12
C GLU A 147 12.81 1.89 -14.71
N GLU A 148 11.82 1.56 -15.52
CA GLU A 148 10.90 0.44 -15.29
C GLU A 148 11.64 -0.91 -15.30
N GLU A 149 12.51 -1.16 -16.29
CA GLU A 149 13.34 -2.37 -16.36
C GLU A 149 14.24 -2.49 -15.14
N VAL A 150 14.92 -1.40 -14.77
CA VAL A 150 15.81 -1.37 -13.61
C VAL A 150 15.03 -1.64 -12.30
N ARG A 151 13.85 -1.06 -12.13
CA ARG A 151 12.97 -1.30 -10.97
C ARG A 151 12.53 -2.75 -10.88
N LEU A 152 12.10 -3.34 -11.99
CA LEU A 152 11.65 -4.72 -12.05
C LEU A 152 12.77 -5.71 -11.71
N VAL A 153 13.96 -5.52 -12.26
CA VAL A 153 15.10 -6.40 -11.96
C VAL A 153 15.58 -6.20 -10.52
N ARG A 154 15.54 -4.97 -9.99
CA ARG A 154 15.80 -4.71 -8.56
C ARG A 154 14.83 -5.48 -7.65
N ILE A 155 13.54 -5.51 -7.99
CA ILE A 155 12.52 -6.28 -7.25
C ILE A 155 12.91 -7.76 -7.22
N LYS A 156 13.29 -8.34 -8.38
CA LYS A 156 13.78 -9.71 -8.48
C LYS A 156 14.99 -9.93 -7.58
N PHE A 157 16.00 -9.08 -7.69
CA PHE A 157 17.23 -9.16 -6.91
C PHE A 157 16.97 -9.14 -5.39
N ILE A 158 16.19 -8.17 -4.91
CA ILE A 158 15.84 -8.05 -3.49
C ILE A 158 15.02 -9.27 -3.02
N SER A 159 14.09 -9.75 -3.84
CA SER A 159 13.29 -10.94 -3.54
C SER A 159 14.13 -12.20 -3.38
N GLU A 160 15.19 -12.37 -4.18
CA GLU A 160 16.11 -13.50 -4.08
C GLU A 160 17.04 -13.37 -2.86
N MET A 161 17.45 -12.15 -2.51
CA MET A 161 18.31 -11.88 -1.35
C MET A 161 17.55 -11.94 -0.02
N ALA A 162 16.23 -11.89 -0.03
CA ALA A 162 15.40 -12.02 1.17
C ALA A 162 15.45 -13.44 1.73
N ASN A 163 16.38 -13.68 2.63
CA ASN A 163 16.53 -14.94 3.39
C ASN A 163 15.96 -14.84 4.80
#